data_9cfde20f0e558b3a3f9c821927034bff
#
_entry.id   9cfde20f0e558b3a3f9c821927034bff
#
_cell.length_a   1.000
_cell.length_b   1.000
_cell.length_c   1.000
_cell.angle_alpha   90.00
_cell.angle_beta   90.00
_cell.angle_gamma   90.00
#
_symmetry.space_group_name_H-M   'P 1'
#
loop_
_entity.id
_entity.type
_entity.pdbx_description
1 polymer ?
#
loop_
_entity_poly.entity_id
_entity_poly.type
_entity_poly.pdbx_seq_one_letter_code
_entity_poly.pdbx_strand_id
1 'polypeptide(L)'
;MKWKNRKFGEESPYIPAGPFKIRLPFIHYRFEWPDYVQGLLMCAVDLAAIPLLIELLGMSFEVALAIVMLNGVFYLLHHLLGDPTIPGWITPAIPLIMLYCLQFPEGPERVHALIAFQLTLGLFAIFLGSTGLASKVVSSIPSAIRSGIILGAGFAAVASIFEVGGRFETYPWTISIAVGIGFYLLFSKHFTKLKLTNNFWGTIGKLGIFPIIIIAIVIAPLFGEAAWPAIEWGISSPDFIGLWTGYTVFGLGFPPLMLFITGIPTVFAAYIVLFGDVLQTKALVKEADLSREDEKIDYNANRAHLIFGTRNSAMSILGPDVTMAGPLWAAMQVVLVQRFKDGRKAMDSFIGGAGSFRWGTNTGLLLLPIVSLVQPILGVALALTLLIQGYVSVKVGILEARSQSDLGIAGIIGAVLVIKGAAWAFAIGIVLCLLIYGKDFFKNETDKTFTKDLPSQVKEETSVL
;
A
#
# COMPACT_ATOMS: atom_id res chain seq x y z
N MET A 1 13.23 -30.24 -7.44
CA MET A 1 12.78 -29.07 -6.70
C MET A 1 13.98 -28.52 -5.93
N LYS A 2 14.54 -27.39 -6.36
CA LYS A 2 15.78 -26.81 -5.81
C LYS A 2 15.62 -26.39 -4.34
N TRP A 3 14.42 -25.97 -3.91
CA TRP A 3 14.17 -25.55 -2.53
C TRP A 3 14.42 -26.64 -1.49
N LYS A 4 14.23 -27.93 -1.85
CA LYS A 4 14.50 -29.05 -0.93
C LYS A 4 15.98 -29.17 -0.52
N ASN A 5 16.87 -28.62 -1.33
CA ASN A 5 18.32 -28.68 -1.16
C ASN A 5 18.87 -27.40 -0.47
N ARG A 6 18.01 -26.48 0.01
CA ARG A 6 18.44 -25.29 0.74
C ARG A 6 19.11 -25.70 2.05
N LYS A 7 20.37 -25.34 2.21
CA LYS A 7 21.12 -25.59 3.43
C LYS A 7 20.68 -24.64 4.55
N PHE A 8 21.00 -25.01 5.76
CA PHE A 8 20.72 -24.18 6.94
C PHE A 8 21.46 -22.83 6.81
N GLY A 9 20.77 -21.73 7.08
CA GLY A 9 21.31 -20.36 7.00
C GLY A 9 21.45 -19.80 5.59
N GLU A 10 21.07 -20.53 4.54
CA GLU A 10 21.07 -20.03 3.17
C GLU A 10 19.73 -19.39 2.80
N GLU A 11 19.78 -18.44 1.86
CA GLU A 11 18.56 -17.92 1.23
C GLU A 11 17.90 -18.94 0.30
N SER A 12 16.63 -18.75 0.00
CA SER A 12 15.91 -19.58 -1.00
C SER A 12 16.63 -19.56 -2.35
N PRO A 13 16.79 -20.73 -3.01
CA PRO A 13 17.45 -20.84 -4.31
C PRO A 13 16.88 -19.87 -5.35
N TYR A 14 17.72 -19.40 -6.26
CA TYR A 14 17.34 -18.49 -7.33
C TYR A 14 18.22 -18.66 -8.57
N ILE A 15 17.82 -18.03 -9.66
CA ILE A 15 18.63 -17.82 -10.86
C ILE A 15 19.07 -16.35 -10.86
N PRO A 16 20.38 -16.04 -10.83
CA PRO A 16 20.84 -14.65 -10.86
C PRO A 16 20.56 -14.00 -12.22
N ALA A 17 20.00 -12.77 -12.19
CA ALA A 17 19.71 -11.97 -13.38
C ALA A 17 20.01 -10.49 -13.10
N GLY A 18 21.28 -10.10 -13.13
CA GLY A 18 21.71 -8.75 -12.76
C GLY A 18 21.33 -8.41 -11.31
N PRO A 19 20.56 -7.32 -11.08
CA PRO A 19 20.10 -6.96 -9.73
C PRO A 19 18.99 -7.88 -9.19
N PHE A 20 18.41 -8.73 -10.04
CA PHE A 20 17.27 -9.58 -9.71
C PHE A 20 17.70 -11.01 -9.36
N LYS A 21 16.84 -11.68 -8.58
CA LYS A 21 16.98 -13.08 -8.17
C LYS A 21 15.72 -13.83 -8.59
N ILE A 22 15.75 -14.43 -9.79
CA ILE A 22 14.56 -15.08 -10.37
C ILE A 22 14.21 -16.32 -9.55
N ARG A 23 12.98 -16.38 -9.07
CA ARG A 23 12.41 -17.48 -8.30
C ARG A 23 11.05 -17.90 -8.86
N LEU A 24 10.91 -19.19 -9.13
CA LEU A 24 9.68 -19.78 -9.61
C LEU A 24 9.05 -20.64 -8.51
N PRO A 25 7.71 -20.59 -8.34
CA PRO A 25 7.01 -21.45 -7.39
C PRO A 25 7.27 -22.91 -7.69
N PHE A 26 7.23 -23.75 -6.67
CA PHE A 26 7.49 -25.19 -6.69
C PHE A 26 8.94 -25.58 -7.07
N ILE A 27 9.69 -24.74 -7.78
CA ILE A 27 11.08 -25.00 -8.19
C ILE A 27 12.06 -24.42 -7.18
N HIS A 28 11.96 -23.11 -6.89
CA HIS A 28 12.91 -22.38 -6.08
C HIS A 28 12.41 -22.12 -4.65
N TYR A 29 11.09 -22.15 -4.42
CA TYR A 29 10.48 -22.12 -3.11
C TYR A 29 9.29 -23.11 -3.02
N ARG A 30 9.00 -23.56 -1.78
CA ARG A 30 7.82 -24.37 -1.48
C ARG A 30 6.59 -23.49 -1.61
N PHE A 31 5.55 -24.01 -2.29
CA PHE A 31 4.25 -23.34 -2.32
C PHE A 31 3.55 -23.52 -0.97
N GLU A 32 3.18 -22.40 -0.33
CA GLU A 32 2.61 -22.35 1.00
C GLU A 32 1.09 -22.26 0.93
N TRP A 33 0.42 -23.39 1.00
CA TRP A 33 -1.04 -23.46 0.84
C TRP A 33 -1.83 -22.59 1.82
N PRO A 34 -1.44 -22.45 3.12
CA PRO A 34 -2.17 -21.55 4.03
C PRO A 34 -2.10 -20.09 3.59
N ASP A 35 -0.94 -19.63 3.08
CA ASP A 35 -0.80 -18.25 2.58
C ASP A 35 -1.58 -18.05 1.28
N TYR A 36 -1.60 -19.09 0.41
CA TYR A 36 -2.40 -19.08 -0.80
C TYR A 36 -3.90 -18.95 -0.50
N VAL A 37 -4.44 -19.76 0.41
CA VAL A 37 -5.86 -19.69 0.80
C VAL A 37 -6.18 -18.34 1.44
N GLN A 38 -5.29 -17.82 2.27
CA GLN A 38 -5.45 -16.47 2.83
C GLN A 38 -5.47 -15.41 1.72
N GLY A 39 -4.55 -15.48 0.77
CA GLY A 39 -4.51 -14.59 -0.39
C GLY A 39 -5.79 -14.67 -1.22
N LEU A 40 -6.29 -15.88 -1.47
CA LEU A 40 -7.52 -16.10 -2.22
C LEU A 40 -8.73 -15.34 -1.63
N LEU A 41 -8.83 -15.29 -0.30
CA LEU A 41 -9.89 -14.54 0.39
C LEU A 41 -9.58 -13.04 0.45
N MET A 42 -8.31 -12.67 0.55
CA MET A 42 -7.87 -11.28 0.68
C MET A 42 -7.88 -10.50 -0.64
N CYS A 43 -8.17 -11.13 -1.78
CA CYS A 43 -8.37 -10.41 -3.06
C CYS A 43 -9.52 -9.38 -2.98
N ALA A 44 -10.41 -9.51 -2.00
CA ALA A 44 -11.45 -8.52 -1.69
C ALA A 44 -10.88 -7.10 -1.46
N VAL A 45 -9.65 -7.00 -0.92
CA VAL A 45 -8.98 -5.71 -0.77
C VAL A 45 -8.46 -5.18 -2.11
N ASP A 46 -7.92 -6.05 -2.96
CA ASP A 46 -7.50 -5.64 -4.32
C ASP A 46 -8.72 -5.16 -5.13
N LEU A 47 -9.89 -5.83 -5.01
CA LEU A 47 -11.16 -5.41 -5.64
C LEU A 47 -11.67 -4.06 -5.12
N ALA A 48 -11.29 -3.63 -3.93
CA ALA A 48 -11.68 -2.33 -3.39
C ALA A 48 -11.07 -1.13 -4.16
N ALA A 49 -10.17 -1.36 -5.13
CA ALA A 49 -9.75 -0.34 -6.09
C ALA A 49 -10.85 0.01 -7.12
N ILE A 50 -11.78 -0.90 -7.39
CA ILE A 50 -12.82 -0.72 -8.41
C ILE A 50 -13.67 0.54 -8.18
N PRO A 51 -14.23 0.79 -6.99
CA PRO A 51 -14.96 2.04 -6.73
C PRO A 51 -14.15 3.30 -7.02
N LEU A 52 -12.86 3.32 -6.68
CA LEU A 52 -11.98 4.47 -6.97
C LEU A 52 -11.82 4.71 -8.46
N LEU A 53 -11.63 3.64 -9.23
CA LEU A 53 -11.49 3.71 -10.68
C LEU A 53 -12.78 4.18 -11.37
N ILE A 54 -13.94 3.68 -10.90
CA ILE A 54 -15.26 4.10 -11.39
C ILE A 54 -15.49 5.58 -11.08
N GLU A 55 -15.29 6.01 -9.82
CA GLU A 55 -15.51 7.39 -9.39
C GLU A 55 -14.56 8.38 -10.08
N LEU A 56 -13.29 8.00 -10.25
CA LEU A 56 -12.28 8.89 -10.80
C LEU A 56 -12.38 8.99 -12.32
N LEU A 57 -12.56 7.87 -13.00
CA LEU A 57 -12.38 7.75 -14.45
C LEU A 57 -13.69 7.46 -15.22
N GLY A 58 -14.81 7.24 -14.53
CA GLY A 58 -16.11 6.96 -15.16
C GLY A 58 -16.18 5.63 -15.90
N MET A 59 -15.34 4.64 -15.55
CA MET A 59 -15.30 3.35 -16.24
C MET A 59 -16.35 2.38 -15.72
N SER A 60 -16.67 1.33 -16.51
CA SER A 60 -17.51 0.23 -16.05
C SER A 60 -16.81 -0.65 -15.02
N PHE A 61 -17.59 -1.46 -14.29
CA PHE A 61 -17.05 -2.43 -13.34
C PHE A 61 -16.08 -3.42 -14.00
N GLU A 62 -16.42 -3.91 -15.20
CA GLU A 62 -15.65 -4.91 -15.94
C GLU A 62 -14.31 -4.35 -16.44
N VAL A 63 -14.28 -3.08 -16.84
CA VAL A 63 -13.03 -2.37 -17.21
C VAL A 63 -12.18 -2.14 -15.97
N ALA A 64 -12.75 -1.68 -14.87
CA ALA A 64 -12.03 -1.52 -13.61
C ALA A 64 -11.49 -2.87 -13.08
N LEU A 65 -12.27 -3.95 -13.22
CA LEU A 65 -11.83 -5.31 -12.89
C LEU A 65 -10.62 -5.73 -13.75
N ALA A 66 -10.60 -5.37 -15.03
CA ALA A 66 -9.47 -5.67 -15.91
C ALA A 66 -8.18 -4.98 -15.42
N ILE A 67 -8.25 -3.72 -14.95
CA ILE A 67 -7.12 -3.01 -14.33
C ILE A 67 -6.64 -3.73 -13.07
N VAL A 68 -7.58 -4.10 -12.17
CA VAL A 68 -7.24 -4.79 -10.91
C VAL A 68 -6.59 -6.15 -11.18
N MET A 69 -7.09 -6.91 -12.14
CA MET A 69 -6.51 -8.20 -12.53
C MET A 69 -5.12 -8.03 -13.15
N LEU A 70 -4.93 -7.03 -14.00
CA LEU A 70 -3.64 -6.72 -14.59
C LEU A 70 -2.63 -6.33 -13.51
N ASN A 71 -3.01 -5.46 -12.57
CA ASN A 71 -2.19 -5.08 -11.43
C ASN A 71 -1.87 -6.31 -10.55
N GLY A 72 -2.82 -7.22 -10.36
CA GLY A 72 -2.64 -8.51 -9.70
C GLY A 72 -1.49 -9.31 -10.32
N VAL A 73 -1.49 -9.46 -11.65
CA VAL A 73 -0.40 -10.14 -12.37
C VAL A 73 0.95 -9.47 -12.12
N PHE A 74 1.00 -8.14 -12.14
CA PHE A 74 2.24 -7.40 -11.85
C PHE A 74 2.69 -7.50 -10.39
N TYR A 75 1.81 -7.80 -9.42
CA TYR A 75 2.24 -8.12 -8.06
C TYR A 75 3.15 -9.35 -8.00
N LEU A 76 3.01 -10.31 -8.91
CA LEU A 76 3.85 -11.50 -8.94
C LEU A 76 5.32 -11.17 -9.23
N LEU A 77 5.63 -10.04 -9.86
CA LEU A 77 7.00 -9.63 -10.16
C LEU A 77 7.86 -9.50 -8.90
N HIS A 78 7.31 -9.12 -7.75
CA HIS A 78 8.09 -8.95 -6.53
C HIS A 78 8.81 -10.25 -6.16
N HIS A 79 8.07 -11.29 -5.82
CA HIS A 79 8.70 -12.55 -5.42
C HIS A 79 9.36 -13.30 -6.58
N LEU A 80 8.88 -13.13 -7.84
CA LEU A 80 9.53 -13.70 -9.01
C LEU A 80 10.90 -13.08 -9.28
N LEU A 81 11.09 -11.80 -8.99
CA LEU A 81 12.36 -11.08 -9.17
C LEU A 81 13.18 -10.95 -7.88
N GLY A 82 12.73 -11.60 -6.80
CA GLY A 82 13.51 -11.76 -5.58
C GLY A 82 13.26 -10.73 -4.48
N ASP A 83 12.17 -9.99 -4.54
CA ASP A 83 11.74 -9.16 -3.43
C ASP A 83 10.84 -10.00 -2.47
N PRO A 84 11.22 -10.15 -1.19
CA PRO A 84 10.53 -11.03 -0.25
C PRO A 84 9.28 -10.40 0.38
N THR A 85 8.72 -9.37 -0.23
CA THR A 85 7.59 -8.63 0.33
C THR A 85 6.25 -9.10 -0.22
N ILE A 86 5.18 -8.85 0.52
CA ILE A 86 3.83 -8.80 -0.02
C ILE A 86 3.60 -7.36 -0.50
N PRO A 87 3.70 -7.10 -1.81
CA PRO A 87 3.51 -5.75 -2.33
C PRO A 87 2.04 -5.32 -2.19
N GLY A 88 1.82 -4.02 -2.12
CA GLY A 88 0.50 -3.42 -1.99
C GLY A 88 0.34 -2.17 -2.83
N TRP A 89 -0.63 -1.35 -2.45
CA TRP A 89 -0.86 -0.01 -2.94
C TRP A 89 -0.01 1.00 -2.18
N ILE A 90 0.13 2.21 -2.73
CA ILE A 90 0.59 3.35 -1.95
C ILE A 90 -0.68 4.00 -1.34
N THR A 91 -1.35 3.27 -0.45
CA THR A 91 -2.68 3.62 0.05
C THR A 91 -2.78 5.07 0.56
N PRO A 92 -1.82 5.61 1.35
CA PRO A 92 -1.95 7.00 1.82
C PRO A 92 -1.76 8.04 0.72
N ALA A 93 -1.21 7.66 -0.44
CA ALA A 93 -1.07 8.58 -1.57
C ALA A 93 -2.33 8.64 -2.45
N ILE A 94 -3.27 7.69 -2.32
CA ILE A 94 -4.49 7.65 -3.13
C ILE A 94 -5.24 8.99 -3.12
N PRO A 95 -5.57 9.60 -1.96
CA PRO A 95 -6.27 10.88 -1.95
C PRO A 95 -5.49 12.01 -2.63
N LEU A 96 -4.15 12.01 -2.54
CA LEU A 96 -3.30 13.00 -3.21
C LEU A 96 -3.39 12.88 -4.73
N ILE A 97 -3.40 11.64 -5.22
CA ILE A 97 -3.50 11.31 -6.64
C ILE A 97 -4.89 11.68 -7.15
N MET A 98 -5.93 11.35 -6.39
CA MET A 98 -7.30 11.72 -6.72
C MET A 98 -7.45 13.25 -6.81
N LEU A 99 -7.00 14.00 -5.79
CA LEU A 99 -7.05 15.47 -5.80
C LEU A 99 -6.29 16.08 -6.99
N TYR A 100 -5.20 15.46 -7.43
CA TYR A 100 -4.49 15.90 -8.64
C TYR A 100 -5.30 15.61 -9.89
N CYS A 101 -5.83 14.40 -10.05
CA CYS A 101 -6.59 13.99 -11.23
C CYS A 101 -7.94 14.76 -11.36
N LEU A 102 -8.59 15.06 -10.24
CA LEU A 102 -9.85 15.82 -10.21
C LEU A 102 -9.72 17.28 -10.65
N GLN A 103 -8.50 17.81 -10.80
CA GLN A 103 -8.28 19.14 -11.41
C GLN A 103 -8.53 19.13 -12.92
N PHE A 104 -8.63 17.97 -13.54
CA PHE A 104 -8.86 17.80 -14.98
C PHE A 104 -10.29 17.34 -15.24
N PRO A 105 -10.89 17.75 -16.39
CA PRO A 105 -12.22 17.28 -16.78
C PRO A 105 -12.29 15.77 -16.84
N GLU A 106 -13.47 15.22 -16.56
CA GLU A 106 -13.73 13.80 -16.74
C GLU A 106 -13.55 13.37 -18.20
N GLY A 107 -13.04 12.14 -18.39
CA GLY A 107 -12.75 11.59 -19.71
C GLY A 107 -11.25 11.55 -20.02
N PRO A 108 -10.86 11.67 -21.31
CA PRO A 108 -9.48 11.45 -21.74
C PRO A 108 -8.42 12.30 -21.03
N GLU A 109 -8.72 13.54 -20.70
CA GLU A 109 -7.76 14.43 -20.04
C GLU A 109 -7.41 13.94 -18.64
N ARG A 110 -8.40 13.48 -17.88
CA ARG A 110 -8.19 12.93 -16.54
C ARG A 110 -7.44 11.61 -16.60
N VAL A 111 -7.73 10.75 -17.57
CA VAL A 111 -6.98 9.51 -17.83
C VAL A 111 -5.53 9.81 -18.16
N HIS A 112 -5.27 10.79 -19.07
CA HIS A 112 -3.93 11.25 -19.41
C HIS A 112 -3.17 11.79 -18.19
N ALA A 113 -3.85 12.53 -17.30
CA ALA A 113 -3.24 13.02 -16.05
C ALA A 113 -2.78 11.87 -15.16
N LEU A 114 -3.61 10.82 -14.99
CA LEU A 114 -3.26 9.62 -14.23
C LEU A 114 -2.12 8.85 -14.91
N ILE A 115 -2.14 8.65 -16.23
CA ILE A 115 -1.06 8.00 -16.98
C ILE A 115 0.26 8.74 -16.76
N ALA A 116 0.26 10.08 -16.98
CA ALA A 116 1.46 10.90 -16.82
C ALA A 116 2.01 10.86 -15.42
N PHE A 117 1.14 10.94 -14.42
CA PHE A 117 1.50 10.83 -13.01
C PHE A 117 2.15 9.47 -12.70
N GLN A 118 1.48 8.37 -13.05
CA GLN A 118 1.94 7.01 -12.74
C GLN A 118 3.24 6.67 -13.47
N LEU A 119 3.38 7.11 -14.73
CA LEU A 119 4.61 6.93 -15.49
C LEU A 119 5.77 7.72 -14.88
N THR A 120 5.53 8.98 -14.48
CA THR A 120 6.55 9.80 -13.83
C THR A 120 7.03 9.18 -12.52
N LEU A 121 6.09 8.71 -11.68
CA LEU A 121 6.42 8.02 -10.43
C LEU A 121 7.22 6.73 -10.69
N GLY A 122 6.82 5.95 -11.71
CA GLY A 122 7.49 4.72 -12.09
C GLY A 122 8.91 4.95 -12.58
N LEU A 123 9.10 5.89 -13.51
CA LEU A 123 10.43 6.23 -14.03
C LEU A 123 11.34 6.85 -12.95
N PHE A 124 10.78 7.68 -12.07
CA PHE A 124 11.53 8.23 -10.94
C PHE A 124 11.99 7.13 -9.98
N ALA A 125 11.14 6.16 -9.69
CA ALA A 125 11.51 5.01 -8.87
C ALA A 125 12.59 4.14 -9.53
N ILE A 126 12.50 3.88 -10.84
CA ILE A 126 13.54 3.16 -11.60
C ILE A 126 14.88 3.93 -11.54
N PHE A 127 14.84 5.25 -11.75
CA PHE A 127 16.04 6.10 -11.64
C PHE A 127 16.68 5.97 -10.26
N LEU A 128 15.90 6.08 -9.19
CA LEU A 128 16.42 5.97 -7.82
C LEU A 128 16.93 4.55 -7.50
N GLY A 129 16.25 3.52 -7.98
CA GLY A 129 16.67 2.13 -7.80
C GLY A 129 17.96 1.79 -8.55
N SER A 130 18.13 2.32 -9.77
CA SER A 130 19.32 2.09 -10.58
C SER A 130 20.54 2.86 -10.09
N THR A 131 20.35 4.05 -9.52
CA THR A 131 21.44 4.90 -9.01
C THR A 131 21.75 4.70 -7.53
N GLY A 132 20.87 4.07 -6.77
CA GLY A 132 20.99 3.92 -5.32
C GLY A 132 20.78 5.22 -4.54
N LEU A 133 20.19 6.24 -5.16
CA LEU A 133 20.02 7.58 -4.58
C LEU A 133 18.78 7.74 -3.70
N ALA A 134 17.92 6.74 -3.59
CA ALA A 134 16.63 6.83 -2.89
C ALA A 134 16.75 7.40 -1.47
N SER A 135 17.64 6.82 -0.65
CA SER A 135 17.86 7.29 0.73
C SER A 135 18.44 8.71 0.78
N LYS A 136 19.33 9.06 -0.15
CA LYS A 136 19.93 10.42 -0.21
C LYS A 136 18.88 11.46 -0.57
N VAL A 137 18.03 11.19 -1.55
CA VAL A 137 16.97 12.11 -1.98
C VAL A 137 16.01 12.36 -0.81
N VAL A 138 15.54 11.32 -0.13
CA VAL A 138 14.59 11.49 0.97
C VAL A 138 15.24 12.14 2.18
N SER A 139 16.48 11.78 2.52
CA SER A 139 17.18 12.40 3.65
C SER A 139 17.55 13.88 3.42
N SER A 140 17.61 14.34 2.17
CA SER A 140 17.80 15.76 1.85
C SER A 140 16.56 16.63 2.07
N ILE A 141 15.37 15.99 2.20
CA ILE A 141 14.12 16.71 2.51
C ILE A 141 14.06 16.90 4.03
N PRO A 142 13.81 18.12 4.54
CA PRO A 142 13.66 18.36 5.97
C PRO A 142 12.59 17.47 6.63
N SER A 143 12.87 17.02 7.86
CA SER A 143 11.97 16.14 8.62
C SER A 143 10.58 16.73 8.80
N ALA A 144 10.47 18.04 9.03
CA ALA A 144 9.18 18.73 9.11
C ALA A 144 8.34 18.59 7.83
N ILE A 145 8.97 18.67 6.65
CA ILE A 145 8.26 18.53 5.36
C ILE A 145 7.84 17.07 5.16
N ARG A 146 8.73 16.10 5.40
CA ARG A 146 8.40 14.68 5.30
C ARG A 146 7.25 14.31 6.25
N SER A 147 7.38 14.69 7.51
CA SER A 147 6.34 14.53 8.54
C SER A 147 5.01 15.12 8.07
N GLY A 148 5.01 16.36 7.60
CA GLY A 148 3.81 17.05 7.15
C GLY A 148 3.13 16.41 5.94
N ILE A 149 3.90 15.93 4.97
CA ILE A 149 3.36 15.22 3.81
C ILE A 149 2.71 13.89 4.23
N ILE A 150 3.38 13.11 5.09
CA ILE A 150 2.85 11.83 5.57
C ILE A 150 1.60 12.03 6.45
N LEU A 151 1.62 13.01 7.36
CA LEU A 151 0.46 13.41 8.15
C LEU A 151 -0.72 13.84 7.26
N GLY A 152 -0.43 14.72 6.31
CA GLY A 152 -1.43 15.23 5.37
C GLY A 152 -2.05 14.13 4.50
N ALA A 153 -1.25 13.18 4.04
CA ALA A 153 -1.74 12.01 3.33
C ALA A 153 -2.70 11.17 4.21
N GLY A 154 -2.34 10.98 5.49
CA GLY A 154 -3.21 10.31 6.45
C GLY A 154 -4.52 11.05 6.70
N PHE A 155 -4.47 12.36 6.88
CA PHE A 155 -5.67 13.20 7.04
C PHE A 155 -6.55 13.20 5.80
N ALA A 156 -5.96 13.29 4.59
CA ALA A 156 -6.69 13.22 3.34
C ALA A 156 -7.42 11.88 3.19
N ALA A 157 -6.78 10.77 3.57
CA ALA A 157 -7.38 9.44 3.53
C ALA A 157 -8.60 9.32 4.46
N VAL A 158 -8.53 9.93 5.66
CA VAL A 158 -9.68 9.97 6.59
C VAL A 158 -10.75 10.92 6.06
N ALA A 159 -10.38 12.13 5.64
CA ALA A 159 -11.31 13.14 5.15
C ALA A 159 -12.15 12.65 3.97
N SER A 160 -11.55 11.93 3.01
CA SER A 160 -12.23 11.41 1.81
C SER A 160 -13.40 10.46 2.10
N ILE A 161 -13.52 9.98 3.34
CA ILE A 161 -14.61 9.09 3.73
C ILE A 161 -15.79 9.89 4.29
N PHE A 162 -15.50 10.99 5.00
CA PHE A 162 -16.48 11.82 5.72
C PHE A 162 -16.87 13.11 4.98
N GLU A 163 -16.22 13.44 3.85
CA GLU A 163 -16.63 14.58 3.03
C GLU A 163 -18.01 14.37 2.40
N VAL A 164 -18.61 15.44 1.90
CA VAL A 164 -19.92 15.41 1.23
C VAL A 164 -19.85 14.50 0.02
N GLY A 165 -20.77 13.55 -0.08
CA GLY A 165 -20.74 12.47 -1.09
C GLY A 165 -19.77 11.34 -0.76
N GLY A 166 -19.09 11.39 0.38
CA GLY A 166 -18.18 10.36 0.83
C GLY A 166 -18.88 9.06 1.25
N ARG A 167 -18.11 8.00 1.37
CA ARG A 167 -18.63 6.65 1.63
C ARG A 167 -19.38 6.51 2.94
N PHE A 168 -19.10 7.37 3.92
CA PHE A 168 -19.82 7.37 5.19
C PHE A 168 -21.30 7.74 5.02
N GLU A 169 -21.65 8.57 4.03
CA GLU A 169 -23.06 8.88 3.74
C GLU A 169 -23.82 7.67 3.20
N THR A 170 -23.14 6.83 2.41
CA THR A 170 -23.74 5.61 1.82
C THR A 170 -23.80 4.44 2.79
N TYR A 171 -22.78 4.29 3.66
CA TYR A 171 -22.61 3.12 4.54
C TYR A 171 -22.38 3.53 6.01
N PRO A 172 -23.22 4.41 6.63
CA PRO A 172 -22.93 4.96 7.95
C PRO A 172 -22.83 3.88 9.04
N TRP A 173 -23.74 2.94 9.09
CA TRP A 173 -23.76 1.88 10.10
C TRP A 173 -22.67 0.83 9.85
N THR A 174 -22.55 0.38 8.61
CA THR A 174 -21.57 -0.64 8.26
C THR A 174 -20.15 -0.14 8.50
N ILE A 175 -19.82 1.08 8.05
CA ILE A 175 -18.49 1.66 8.28
C ILE A 175 -18.24 1.85 9.78
N SER A 176 -19.22 2.40 10.55
CA SER A 176 -19.05 2.61 11.98
C SER A 176 -18.75 1.33 12.74
N ILE A 177 -19.52 0.27 12.48
CA ILE A 177 -19.35 -1.04 13.14
C ILE A 177 -18.07 -1.71 12.67
N ALA A 178 -17.83 -1.78 11.37
CA ALA A 178 -16.68 -2.46 10.79
C ALA A 178 -15.36 -1.78 11.19
N VAL A 179 -15.32 -0.44 11.21
CA VAL A 179 -14.16 0.33 11.68
C VAL A 179 -13.94 0.12 13.17
N GLY A 180 -14.99 0.20 13.99
CA GLY A 180 -14.89 -0.04 15.43
C GLY A 180 -14.28 -1.41 15.74
N ILE A 181 -14.79 -2.46 15.10
CA ILE A 181 -14.27 -3.82 15.23
C ILE A 181 -12.83 -3.89 14.66
N GLY A 182 -12.58 -3.26 13.52
CA GLY A 182 -11.27 -3.23 12.89
C GLY A 182 -10.20 -2.61 13.79
N PHE A 183 -10.48 -1.44 14.35
CA PHE A 183 -9.56 -0.79 15.29
C PHE A 183 -9.36 -1.61 16.56
N TYR A 184 -10.41 -2.26 17.06
CA TYR A 184 -10.28 -3.17 18.20
C TYR A 184 -9.37 -4.37 17.87
N LEU A 185 -9.58 -5.05 16.75
CA LEU A 185 -8.79 -6.22 16.38
C LEU A 185 -7.33 -5.89 16.04
N LEU A 186 -7.08 -4.74 15.40
CA LEU A 186 -5.74 -4.38 14.91
C LEU A 186 -4.91 -3.61 15.94
N PHE A 187 -5.52 -2.71 16.72
CA PHE A 187 -4.77 -1.74 17.53
C PHE A 187 -5.07 -1.78 19.02
N SER A 188 -6.07 -2.57 19.48
CA SER A 188 -6.41 -2.63 20.90
C SER A 188 -5.36 -3.36 21.73
N LYS A 189 -4.89 -2.71 22.80
CA LYS A 189 -4.03 -3.34 23.81
C LYS A 189 -4.72 -4.53 24.51
N HIS A 190 -6.05 -4.44 24.70
CA HIS A 190 -6.84 -5.53 25.28
C HIS A 190 -6.85 -6.74 24.35
N PHE A 191 -7.15 -6.56 23.06
CA PHE A 191 -7.16 -7.67 22.10
C PHE A 191 -5.76 -8.27 21.92
N THR A 192 -4.70 -7.44 21.96
CA THR A 192 -3.31 -7.93 21.93
C THR A 192 -3.00 -8.90 23.08
N LYS A 193 -3.51 -8.65 24.28
CA LYS A 193 -3.40 -9.59 25.41
C LYS A 193 -4.28 -10.82 25.20
N LEU A 194 -5.51 -10.64 24.73
CA LEU A 194 -6.48 -11.71 24.53
C LEU A 194 -6.01 -12.75 23.51
N LYS A 195 -5.41 -12.32 22.39
CA LYS A 195 -4.87 -13.23 21.37
C LYS A 195 -3.66 -14.04 21.84
N LEU A 196 -2.96 -13.60 22.91
CA LEU A 196 -1.85 -14.36 23.50
C LEU A 196 -2.34 -15.43 24.51
N THR A 197 -3.53 -15.26 25.08
CA THR A 197 -4.07 -16.15 26.10
C THR A 197 -5.05 -17.19 25.58
N ASN A 198 -5.59 -17.00 24.36
CA ASN A 198 -6.63 -17.86 23.81
C ASN A 198 -6.38 -18.14 22.33
N ASN A 199 -6.27 -19.43 21.98
CA ASN A 199 -5.99 -19.89 20.61
C ASN A 199 -7.05 -19.44 19.58
N PHE A 200 -8.33 -19.35 19.96
CA PHE A 200 -9.38 -18.88 19.07
C PHE A 200 -9.14 -17.42 18.67
N TRP A 201 -8.91 -16.53 19.64
CA TRP A 201 -8.62 -15.12 19.37
C TRP A 201 -7.26 -14.93 18.70
N GLY A 202 -6.30 -15.83 18.99
CA GLY A 202 -5.03 -15.89 18.26
C GLY A 202 -5.23 -16.16 16.77
N THR A 203 -6.13 -17.09 16.44
CA THR A 203 -6.48 -17.39 15.04
C THR A 203 -7.20 -16.22 14.37
N ILE A 204 -8.18 -15.59 15.03
CA ILE A 204 -8.86 -14.38 14.53
C ILE A 204 -7.82 -13.27 14.25
N GLY A 205 -6.88 -13.03 15.17
CA GLY A 205 -5.83 -12.04 14.99
C GLY A 205 -4.90 -12.30 13.79
N LYS A 206 -4.68 -13.58 13.45
CA LYS A 206 -3.88 -13.99 12.28
C LYS A 206 -4.61 -13.74 10.93
N LEU A 207 -5.92 -13.57 10.94
CA LEU A 207 -6.71 -13.31 9.73
C LEU A 207 -6.73 -11.84 9.31
N GLY A 208 -6.12 -10.93 10.11
CA GLY A 208 -6.00 -9.50 9.77
C GLY A 208 -7.34 -8.81 9.55
N ILE A 209 -7.55 -8.22 8.36
CA ILE A 209 -8.77 -7.49 7.99
C ILE A 209 -9.91 -8.43 7.57
N PHE A 210 -9.63 -9.69 7.25
CA PHE A 210 -10.62 -10.61 6.70
C PHE A 210 -11.90 -10.78 7.56
N PRO A 211 -11.82 -10.96 8.90
CA PRO A 211 -13.03 -11.04 9.74
C PRO A 211 -13.91 -9.80 9.63
N ILE A 212 -13.31 -8.63 9.42
CA ILE A 212 -14.02 -7.36 9.31
C ILE A 212 -14.79 -7.31 7.99
N ILE A 213 -14.19 -7.79 6.89
CA ILE A 213 -14.86 -7.90 5.58
C ILE A 213 -16.05 -8.83 5.67
N ILE A 214 -15.93 -10.01 6.30
CA ILE A 214 -17.06 -10.92 6.49
C ILE A 214 -18.19 -10.27 7.30
N ILE A 215 -17.85 -9.54 8.36
CA ILE A 215 -18.82 -8.78 9.16
C ILE A 215 -19.52 -7.73 8.28
N ALA A 216 -18.78 -7.00 7.46
CA ALA A 216 -19.36 -5.99 6.56
C ALA A 216 -20.33 -6.59 5.53
N ILE A 217 -20.02 -7.78 4.97
CA ILE A 217 -20.90 -8.51 4.05
C ILE A 217 -22.27 -8.81 4.70
N VAL A 218 -22.30 -9.08 5.99
CA VAL A 218 -23.54 -9.38 6.72
C VAL A 218 -24.23 -8.11 7.19
N ILE A 219 -23.48 -7.15 7.73
CA ILE A 219 -24.03 -5.94 8.35
C ILE A 219 -24.63 -4.99 7.31
N ALA A 220 -24.01 -4.80 6.15
CA ALA A 220 -24.47 -3.86 5.15
C ALA A 220 -25.90 -4.16 4.67
N PRO A 221 -26.25 -5.40 4.31
CA PRO A 221 -27.63 -5.72 3.95
C PRO A 221 -28.62 -5.66 5.12
N LEU A 222 -28.19 -5.99 6.34
CA LEU A 222 -29.06 -5.91 7.53
C LEU A 222 -29.50 -4.48 7.84
N PHE A 223 -28.66 -3.49 7.55
CA PHE A 223 -29.00 -2.08 7.70
C PHE A 223 -29.58 -1.45 6.41
N GLY A 224 -29.74 -2.25 5.34
CA GLY A 224 -30.24 -1.75 4.06
C GLY A 224 -29.25 -0.85 3.30
N GLU A 225 -27.96 -0.89 3.65
CA GLU A 225 -26.90 -0.09 3.03
C GLU A 225 -26.32 -0.75 1.78
N ALA A 226 -26.53 -2.06 1.60
CA ALA A 226 -26.16 -2.80 0.40
C ALA A 226 -27.15 -3.93 0.12
N ALA A 227 -27.15 -4.44 -1.09
CA ALA A 227 -27.90 -5.67 -1.41
C ALA A 227 -27.22 -6.90 -0.79
N TRP A 228 -27.99 -7.96 -0.52
CA TRP A 228 -27.42 -9.26 -0.21
C TRP A 228 -26.57 -9.75 -1.39
N PRO A 229 -25.37 -10.32 -1.16
CA PRO A 229 -24.57 -10.85 -2.25
C PRO A 229 -25.32 -11.93 -3.04
N ALA A 230 -25.43 -11.72 -4.34
CA ALA A 230 -25.88 -12.75 -5.28
C ALA A 230 -24.64 -13.50 -5.76
N ILE A 231 -24.42 -14.71 -5.19
CA ILE A 231 -23.22 -15.48 -5.54
C ILE A 231 -23.38 -16.07 -6.93
N GLU A 232 -22.54 -15.61 -7.86
CA GLU A 232 -22.47 -16.11 -9.22
C GLU A 232 -21.33 -17.11 -9.37
N TRP A 233 -21.57 -18.22 -10.05
CA TRP A 233 -20.59 -19.27 -10.27
C TRP A 233 -19.91 -19.12 -11.63
N GLY A 234 -18.61 -19.29 -11.68
CA GLY A 234 -17.85 -19.22 -12.92
C GLY A 234 -16.52 -18.50 -12.77
N ILE A 235 -16.06 -18.00 -13.91
CA ILE A 235 -14.82 -17.21 -14.03
C ILE A 235 -15.21 -15.76 -14.28
N SER A 236 -14.51 -14.83 -13.62
CA SER A 236 -14.71 -13.40 -13.80
C SER A 236 -14.45 -12.98 -15.26
N SER A 237 -15.24 -12.06 -15.76
CA SER A 237 -15.22 -11.58 -17.15
C SER A 237 -14.76 -10.11 -17.23
N PRO A 238 -13.47 -9.82 -17.11
CA PRO A 238 -12.96 -8.46 -17.26
C PRO A 238 -13.05 -7.98 -18.72
N ASP A 239 -13.33 -6.68 -18.93
CA ASP A 239 -13.33 -6.07 -20.24
C ASP A 239 -11.96 -5.47 -20.59
N PHE A 240 -11.06 -6.30 -21.09
CA PHE A 240 -9.75 -5.84 -21.56
C PHE A 240 -9.82 -5.03 -22.87
N ILE A 241 -10.86 -5.22 -23.70
CA ILE A 241 -11.01 -4.44 -24.95
C ILE A 241 -11.42 -3.01 -24.60
N GLY A 242 -12.41 -2.84 -23.73
CA GLY A 242 -12.81 -1.53 -23.23
C GLY A 242 -11.68 -0.80 -22.51
N LEU A 243 -10.88 -1.52 -21.70
CA LEU A 243 -9.67 -0.98 -21.09
C LEU A 243 -8.69 -0.47 -22.16
N TRP A 244 -8.35 -1.30 -23.14
CA TRP A 244 -7.36 -0.99 -24.16
C TRP A 244 -7.73 0.20 -25.02
N THR A 245 -8.99 0.29 -25.41
CA THR A 245 -9.48 1.34 -26.33
C THR A 245 -9.84 2.64 -25.62
N GLY A 246 -10.31 2.56 -24.37
CA GLY A 246 -10.85 3.72 -23.64
C GLY A 246 -9.92 4.35 -22.62
N TYR A 247 -8.90 3.61 -22.11
CA TYR A 247 -8.15 4.04 -20.92
C TYR A 247 -6.64 3.84 -21.01
N THR A 248 -6.09 3.47 -22.15
CA THR A 248 -4.65 3.31 -22.34
C THR A 248 -4.09 4.24 -23.39
N VAL A 249 -2.75 4.36 -23.42
CA VAL A 249 -2.04 5.12 -24.46
C VAL A 249 -2.33 4.62 -25.89
N PHE A 250 -2.76 3.37 -26.03
CA PHE A 250 -3.04 2.76 -27.34
C PHE A 250 -4.39 3.24 -27.91
N GLY A 251 -5.36 3.50 -27.04
CA GLY A 251 -6.67 4.01 -27.44
C GLY A 251 -6.73 5.55 -27.44
N LEU A 252 -6.12 6.19 -26.44
CA LEU A 252 -6.22 7.64 -26.22
C LEU A 252 -5.03 8.43 -26.75
N GLY A 253 -3.92 7.78 -27.13
CA GLY A 253 -2.66 8.43 -27.41
C GLY A 253 -1.84 8.76 -26.17
N PHE A 254 -0.64 9.31 -26.38
CA PHE A 254 0.28 9.63 -25.28
C PHE A 254 -0.07 10.96 -24.63
N PRO A 255 0.04 11.07 -23.28
CA PRO A 255 -0.28 12.31 -22.57
C PRO A 255 0.55 13.52 -23.02
N PRO A 256 -0.04 14.73 -23.04
CA PRO A 256 0.71 15.96 -23.26
C PRO A 256 1.82 16.18 -22.24
N LEU A 257 2.98 16.70 -22.69
CA LEU A 257 4.15 16.92 -21.82
C LEU A 257 3.85 17.78 -20.58
N MET A 258 2.93 18.72 -20.68
CA MET A 258 2.56 19.59 -19.57
C MET A 258 2.04 18.81 -18.35
N LEU A 259 1.34 17.69 -18.56
CA LEU A 259 0.82 16.86 -17.48
C LEU A 259 1.94 16.22 -16.65
N PHE A 260 3.05 15.88 -17.29
CA PHE A 260 4.24 15.38 -16.59
C PHE A 260 4.86 16.45 -15.69
N ILE A 261 4.93 17.69 -16.16
CA ILE A 261 5.52 18.82 -15.43
C ILE A 261 4.62 19.23 -14.26
N THR A 262 3.33 19.41 -14.49
CA THR A 262 2.39 19.83 -13.44
C THR A 262 2.19 18.78 -12.35
N GLY A 263 2.40 17.50 -12.66
CA GLY A 263 2.34 16.39 -11.73
C GLY A 263 3.52 16.27 -10.75
N ILE A 264 4.67 16.90 -11.06
CA ILE A 264 5.92 16.73 -10.30
C ILE A 264 5.74 16.93 -8.78
N PRO A 265 5.12 18.01 -8.27
CA PRO A 265 4.98 18.18 -6.83
C PRO A 265 4.21 17.04 -6.16
N THR A 266 3.13 16.56 -6.80
CA THR A 266 2.31 15.47 -6.27
C THR A 266 3.04 14.13 -6.37
N VAL A 267 3.85 13.90 -7.42
CA VAL A 267 4.72 12.73 -7.54
C VAL A 267 5.75 12.69 -6.41
N PHE A 268 6.37 13.82 -6.09
CA PHE A 268 7.29 13.90 -4.96
C PHE A 268 6.59 13.62 -3.62
N ALA A 269 5.40 14.17 -3.40
CA ALA A 269 4.62 13.88 -2.20
C ALA A 269 4.28 12.39 -2.09
N ALA A 270 3.77 11.78 -3.16
CA ALA A 270 3.48 10.35 -3.22
C ALA A 270 4.74 9.50 -2.99
N TYR A 271 5.88 9.93 -3.52
CA TYR A 271 7.15 9.23 -3.32
C TYR A 271 7.65 9.30 -1.86
N ILE A 272 7.47 10.42 -1.16
CA ILE A 272 7.81 10.51 0.28
C ILE A 272 7.00 9.49 1.07
N VAL A 273 5.71 9.38 0.79
CA VAL A 273 4.82 8.38 1.41
C VAL A 273 5.30 6.96 1.09
N LEU A 274 5.56 6.67 -0.18
CA LEU A 274 6.07 5.37 -0.66
C LEU A 274 7.39 5.00 0.02
N PHE A 275 8.29 5.97 0.22
CA PHE A 275 9.56 5.70 0.88
C PHE A 275 9.39 5.31 2.36
N GLY A 276 8.37 5.82 3.04
CA GLY A 276 7.94 5.34 4.35
C GLY A 276 7.64 3.84 4.34
N ASP A 277 6.93 3.35 3.32
CA ASP A 277 6.65 1.92 3.15
C ASP A 277 7.94 1.10 2.88
N VAL A 278 8.93 1.67 2.17
CA VAL A 278 10.24 1.01 1.96
C VAL A 278 11.00 0.83 3.28
N LEU A 279 10.97 1.84 4.16
CA LEU A 279 11.60 1.76 5.47
C LEU A 279 10.88 0.74 6.37
N GLN A 280 9.56 0.77 6.39
CA GLN A 280 8.75 -0.19 7.13
C GLN A 280 8.97 -1.63 6.62
N THR A 281 9.06 -1.82 5.32
CA THR A 281 9.42 -3.11 4.71
C THR A 281 10.75 -3.63 5.23
N LYS A 282 11.78 -2.77 5.23
CA LYS A 282 13.12 -3.13 5.71
C LYS A 282 13.08 -3.58 7.18
N ALA A 283 12.31 -2.88 8.01
CA ALA A 283 12.16 -3.23 9.42
C ALA A 283 11.48 -4.59 9.61
N LEU A 284 10.35 -4.84 8.93
CA LEU A 284 9.60 -6.10 9.01
C LEU A 284 10.39 -7.30 8.47
N VAL A 285 11.11 -7.11 7.37
CA VAL A 285 11.95 -8.18 6.82
C VAL A 285 13.14 -8.48 7.75
N LYS A 286 13.75 -7.45 8.34
CA LYS A 286 14.81 -7.63 9.34
C LYS A 286 14.30 -8.36 10.59
N GLU A 287 13.10 -8.05 11.07
CA GLU A 287 12.45 -8.76 12.17
C GLU A 287 12.28 -10.26 11.84
N ALA A 288 11.81 -10.57 10.62
CA ALA A 288 11.69 -11.95 10.17
C ALA A 288 13.05 -12.64 10.11
N ASP A 289 14.05 -12.03 9.48
CA ASP A 289 15.40 -12.59 9.31
C ASP A 289 16.05 -12.93 10.66
N LEU A 290 15.90 -12.05 11.67
CA LEU A 290 16.41 -12.28 13.01
C LEU A 290 15.61 -13.33 13.81
N SER A 291 14.41 -13.68 13.39
CA SER A 291 13.55 -14.62 14.11
C SER A 291 13.86 -16.09 13.83
N ARG A 292 14.57 -16.39 12.75
CA ARG A 292 14.95 -17.76 12.35
C ARG A 292 16.36 -17.79 11.74
N GLU A 293 17.17 -18.73 12.19
CA GLU A 293 18.54 -18.91 11.72
C GLU A 293 18.68 -19.85 10.52
N ASP A 294 17.62 -20.59 10.17
CA ASP A 294 17.65 -21.59 9.09
C ASP A 294 17.46 -21.01 7.69
N GLU A 295 17.05 -19.72 7.58
CA GLU A 295 16.97 -19.00 6.33
C GLU A 295 17.51 -17.59 6.47
N LYS A 296 18.31 -17.17 5.51
CA LYS A 296 18.68 -15.76 5.31
C LYS A 296 17.68 -15.10 4.39
N ILE A 297 17.08 -14.00 4.82
CA ILE A 297 16.14 -13.24 4.00
C ILE A 297 16.88 -12.03 3.40
N ASP A 298 16.99 -12.00 2.07
CA ASP A 298 17.65 -10.91 1.35
C ASP A 298 16.64 -9.87 0.86
N TYR A 299 16.60 -8.73 1.53
CA TYR A 299 15.89 -7.54 1.10
C TYR A 299 16.85 -6.49 0.56
N ASN A 300 16.59 -6.00 -0.65
CA ASN A 300 17.36 -4.93 -1.27
C ASN A 300 16.43 -3.82 -1.74
N ALA A 301 16.51 -2.65 -1.11
CA ALA A 301 15.65 -1.51 -1.40
C ALA A 301 15.79 -1.03 -2.87
N ASN A 302 17.00 -1.07 -3.46
CA ASN A 302 17.18 -0.67 -4.87
C ASN A 302 16.47 -1.64 -5.81
N ARG A 303 16.56 -2.94 -5.55
CA ARG A 303 15.82 -3.96 -6.31
C ARG A 303 14.31 -3.76 -6.18
N ALA A 304 13.81 -3.48 -4.98
CA ALA A 304 12.40 -3.16 -4.75
C ALA A 304 11.97 -1.95 -5.58
N HIS A 305 12.78 -0.86 -5.61
CA HIS A 305 12.52 0.33 -6.44
C HIS A 305 12.45 0.01 -7.92
N LEU A 306 13.35 -0.83 -8.43
CA LEU A 306 13.32 -1.28 -9.83
C LEU A 306 12.02 -2.04 -10.12
N ILE A 307 11.57 -2.91 -9.20
CA ILE A 307 10.38 -3.75 -9.41
C ILE A 307 9.11 -2.89 -9.38
N PHE A 308 8.85 -2.12 -8.31
CA PHE A 308 7.63 -1.32 -8.27
C PHE A 308 7.65 -0.13 -9.24
N GLY A 309 8.84 0.38 -9.58
CA GLY A 309 9.00 1.36 -10.65
C GLY A 309 8.63 0.80 -12.02
N THR A 310 9.08 -0.41 -12.34
CA THR A 310 8.68 -1.12 -13.57
C THR A 310 7.17 -1.40 -13.57
N ARG A 311 6.60 -1.82 -12.43
CA ARG A 311 5.15 -2.03 -12.32
C ARG A 311 4.36 -0.75 -12.61
N ASN A 312 4.71 0.38 -11.97
CA ASN A 312 4.04 1.66 -12.22
C ASN A 312 4.18 2.10 -13.67
N SER A 313 5.38 1.97 -14.26
CA SER A 313 5.60 2.31 -15.67
C SER A 313 4.80 1.41 -16.62
N ALA A 314 4.73 0.11 -16.37
CA ALA A 314 3.94 -0.81 -17.18
C ALA A 314 2.44 -0.57 -17.01
N MET A 315 1.97 -0.41 -15.78
CA MET A 315 0.56 -0.12 -15.50
C MET A 315 0.11 1.20 -16.10
N SER A 316 0.92 2.25 -16.08
CA SER A 316 0.57 3.53 -16.71
C SER A 316 0.27 3.41 -18.21
N ILE A 317 0.89 2.45 -18.89
CA ILE A 317 0.73 2.21 -20.32
C ILE A 317 -0.42 1.24 -20.61
N LEU A 318 -0.55 0.17 -19.79
CA LEU A 318 -1.42 -0.97 -20.04
C LEU A 318 -2.76 -0.90 -19.31
N GLY A 319 -2.85 -0.12 -18.24
CA GLY A 319 -4.05 0.05 -17.43
C GLY A 319 -3.77 0.94 -16.23
N PRO A 320 -3.91 2.28 -16.40
CA PRO A 320 -3.55 3.24 -15.35
C PRO A 320 -4.40 3.01 -14.10
N ASP A 321 -3.70 2.95 -12.95
CA ASP A 321 -4.30 2.58 -11.67
C ASP A 321 -4.02 3.67 -10.62
N VAL A 322 -5.07 4.24 -10.06
CA VAL A 322 -4.99 5.27 -9.02
C VAL A 322 -4.36 4.78 -7.73
N THR A 323 -4.37 3.48 -7.46
CA THR A 323 -3.80 2.90 -6.24
C THR A 323 -2.28 2.87 -6.25
N MET A 324 -1.67 2.98 -7.42
CA MET A 324 -0.23 2.89 -7.67
C MET A 324 0.42 1.60 -7.14
N ALA A 325 1.55 1.26 -7.67
CA ALA A 325 2.32 0.11 -7.22
C ALA A 325 3.21 0.51 -6.04
N GLY A 326 2.91 0.00 -4.85
CA GLY A 326 3.71 0.15 -3.64
C GLY A 326 4.53 -1.11 -3.31
N PRO A 327 5.58 -0.96 -2.47
CA PRO A 327 6.45 -2.07 -2.08
C PRO A 327 5.84 -2.98 -1.02
N LEU A 328 4.81 -2.53 -0.29
CA LEU A 328 4.39 -3.16 0.95
C LEU A 328 2.87 -3.16 1.12
N TRP A 329 2.32 -4.30 1.48
CA TRP A 329 1.05 -4.43 2.15
C TRP A 329 1.29 -4.74 3.63
N ALA A 330 1.43 -3.70 4.44
CA ALA A 330 1.93 -3.78 5.81
C ALA A 330 1.19 -4.79 6.69
N ALA A 331 -0.15 -4.77 6.67
CA ALA A 331 -0.96 -5.68 7.50
C ALA A 331 -0.69 -7.16 7.17
N MET A 332 -0.58 -7.49 5.89
CA MET A 332 -0.34 -8.87 5.45
C MET A 332 1.11 -9.28 5.64
N GLN A 333 2.04 -8.34 5.49
CA GLN A 333 3.46 -8.59 5.78
C GLN A 333 3.68 -8.94 7.27
N VAL A 334 2.99 -8.26 8.19
CA VAL A 334 3.04 -8.60 9.63
C VAL A 334 2.52 -10.03 9.88
N VAL A 335 1.42 -10.41 9.25
CA VAL A 335 0.87 -11.78 9.35
C VAL A 335 1.87 -12.81 8.82
N LEU A 336 2.52 -12.51 7.70
CA LEU A 336 3.56 -13.36 7.12
C LEU A 336 4.74 -13.55 8.09
N VAL A 337 5.23 -12.44 8.70
CA VAL A 337 6.30 -12.47 9.71
C VAL A 337 5.92 -13.37 10.90
N GLN A 338 4.70 -13.23 11.42
CA GLN A 338 4.25 -14.05 12.55
C GLN A 338 4.20 -15.53 12.18
N ARG A 339 3.68 -15.88 11.01
CA ARG A 339 3.67 -17.26 10.52
C ARG A 339 5.06 -17.84 10.28
N PHE A 340 5.99 -17.01 9.82
CA PHE A 340 7.37 -17.41 9.61
C PHE A 340 8.05 -17.81 10.94
N LYS A 341 7.74 -17.10 12.03
CA LYS A 341 8.22 -17.41 13.39
C LYS A 341 7.77 -18.77 13.90
N ASP A 342 6.66 -19.33 13.39
CA ASP A 342 6.17 -20.66 13.75
C ASP A 342 7.09 -21.79 13.21
N GLY A 343 8.17 -21.46 12.53
CA GLY A 343 9.24 -22.37 12.10
C GLY A 343 9.07 -22.95 10.70
N ARG A 344 10.11 -23.67 10.24
CA ARG A 344 10.24 -24.19 8.88
C ARG A 344 9.11 -25.13 8.45
N LYS A 345 8.51 -25.88 9.38
CA LYS A 345 7.37 -26.76 9.08
C LYS A 345 6.14 -25.95 8.69
N ALA A 346 5.89 -24.84 9.38
CA ALA A 346 4.76 -23.95 9.10
C ALA A 346 4.97 -23.19 7.78
N MET A 347 6.18 -22.65 7.56
CA MET A 347 6.56 -21.93 6.35
C MET A 347 8.02 -22.24 6.00
N ASP A 348 8.27 -22.93 4.89
CA ASP A 348 9.63 -23.31 4.52
C ASP A 348 10.51 -22.09 4.24
N SER A 349 10.01 -21.11 3.49
CA SER A 349 10.74 -19.87 3.18
C SER A 349 9.83 -18.65 3.22
N PHE A 350 10.40 -17.52 3.63
CA PHE A 350 9.70 -16.24 3.70
C PHE A 350 9.16 -15.80 2.34
N ILE A 351 9.99 -15.89 1.30
CA ILE A 351 9.57 -15.53 -0.05
C ILE A 351 8.54 -16.51 -0.63
N GLY A 352 8.55 -17.77 -0.16
CA GLY A 352 7.54 -18.76 -0.52
C GLY A 352 6.16 -18.38 0.02
N GLY A 353 6.10 -17.89 1.25
CA GLY A 353 4.86 -17.36 1.85
C GLY A 353 4.34 -16.15 1.10
N ALA A 354 5.18 -15.13 0.87
CA ALA A 354 4.80 -13.92 0.14
C ALA A 354 4.31 -14.23 -1.28
N GLY A 355 5.03 -15.08 -2.00
CA GLY A 355 4.66 -15.50 -3.35
C GLY A 355 3.36 -16.27 -3.39
N SER A 356 3.18 -17.26 -2.50
CA SER A 356 1.95 -18.06 -2.44
C SER A 356 0.72 -17.20 -2.12
N PHE A 357 0.87 -16.23 -1.23
CA PHE A 357 -0.19 -15.25 -0.93
C PHE A 357 -0.62 -14.48 -2.19
N ARG A 358 0.32 -13.95 -2.98
CA ARG A 358 0.01 -13.21 -4.21
C ARG A 358 -0.54 -14.09 -5.33
N TRP A 359 -0.13 -15.33 -5.44
CA TRP A 359 -0.80 -16.31 -6.29
C TRP A 359 -2.25 -16.53 -5.85
N GLY A 360 -2.50 -16.57 -4.55
CA GLY A 360 -3.86 -16.66 -3.98
C GLY A 360 -4.73 -15.46 -4.37
N THR A 361 -4.26 -14.22 -4.18
CA THR A 361 -5.05 -13.02 -4.55
C THR A 361 -5.39 -13.01 -6.03
N ASN A 362 -4.45 -13.37 -6.91
CA ASN A 362 -4.72 -13.46 -8.35
C ASN A 362 -5.77 -14.54 -8.70
N THR A 363 -5.70 -15.69 -8.05
CA THR A 363 -6.73 -16.73 -8.25
C THR A 363 -8.09 -16.25 -7.74
N GLY A 364 -8.15 -15.55 -6.61
CA GLY A 364 -9.38 -14.99 -6.06
C GLY A 364 -10.07 -14.02 -7.03
N LEU A 365 -9.29 -13.17 -7.71
CA LEU A 365 -9.82 -12.25 -8.75
C LEU A 365 -10.42 -12.97 -9.95
N LEU A 366 -9.94 -14.18 -10.27
CA LEU A 366 -10.49 -15.00 -11.35
C LEU A 366 -11.79 -15.73 -10.96
N LEU A 367 -12.05 -15.91 -9.65
CA LEU A 367 -13.19 -16.67 -9.17
C LEU A 367 -14.42 -15.76 -9.00
N LEU A 368 -15.37 -15.85 -9.92
CA LEU A 368 -16.61 -15.08 -9.90
C LEU A 368 -17.38 -15.19 -8.58
N PRO A 369 -17.46 -16.38 -7.90
CA PRO A 369 -18.10 -16.47 -6.59
C PRO A 369 -17.49 -15.56 -5.52
N ILE A 370 -16.19 -15.30 -5.58
CA ILE A 370 -15.52 -14.41 -4.62
C ILE A 370 -15.76 -12.95 -5.00
N VAL A 371 -15.66 -12.62 -6.29
CA VAL A 371 -15.90 -11.27 -6.79
C VAL A 371 -17.34 -10.85 -6.50
N SER A 372 -18.34 -11.69 -6.83
CA SER A 372 -19.75 -11.40 -6.60
C SER A 372 -20.12 -11.35 -5.12
N LEU A 373 -19.44 -12.14 -4.27
CA LEU A 373 -19.64 -12.11 -2.82
C LEU A 373 -19.27 -10.74 -2.20
N VAL A 374 -18.17 -10.12 -2.65
CA VAL A 374 -17.67 -8.87 -2.06
C VAL A 374 -18.10 -7.62 -2.82
N GLN A 375 -18.61 -7.76 -4.04
CA GLN A 375 -19.01 -6.65 -4.91
C GLN A 375 -19.93 -5.62 -4.21
N PRO A 376 -20.98 -6.02 -3.46
CA PRO A 376 -21.89 -5.06 -2.82
C PRO A 376 -21.23 -4.20 -1.74
N ILE A 377 -20.09 -4.64 -1.18
CA ILE A 377 -19.42 -3.96 -0.05
C ILE A 377 -18.05 -3.39 -0.41
N LEU A 378 -17.72 -3.26 -1.70
CA LEU A 378 -16.42 -2.73 -2.12
C LEU A 378 -16.17 -1.32 -1.60
N GLY A 379 -17.19 -0.47 -1.54
CA GLY A 379 -17.09 0.87 -0.92
C GLY A 379 -16.73 0.82 0.55
N VAL A 380 -17.28 -0.15 1.30
CA VAL A 380 -16.93 -0.36 2.72
C VAL A 380 -15.50 -0.90 2.87
N ALA A 381 -15.09 -1.86 2.04
CA ALA A 381 -13.73 -2.41 2.06
C ALA A 381 -12.68 -1.33 1.79
N LEU A 382 -12.99 -0.41 0.86
CA LEU A 382 -12.14 0.75 0.58
C LEU A 382 -12.09 1.71 1.77
N ALA A 383 -13.24 2.07 2.36
CA ALA A 383 -13.31 2.95 3.52
C ALA A 383 -12.48 2.39 4.70
N LEU A 384 -12.60 1.09 4.97
CA LEU A 384 -11.79 0.41 5.98
C LEU A 384 -10.30 0.52 5.70
N THR A 385 -9.89 0.28 4.46
CA THR A 385 -8.50 0.36 4.04
C THR A 385 -7.95 1.78 4.23
N LEU A 386 -8.69 2.81 3.79
CA LEU A 386 -8.29 4.21 3.92
C LEU A 386 -8.23 4.67 5.38
N LEU A 387 -9.19 4.28 6.23
CA LEU A 387 -9.21 4.67 7.66
C LEU A 387 -8.07 4.02 8.44
N ILE A 388 -7.83 2.72 8.23
CA ILE A 388 -6.72 2.01 8.87
C ILE A 388 -5.39 2.61 8.43
N GLN A 389 -5.22 2.85 7.14
CA GLN A 389 -3.98 3.42 6.61
C GLN A 389 -3.82 4.89 7.01
N GLY A 390 -4.91 5.65 7.08
CA GLY A 390 -4.91 7.02 7.61
C GLY A 390 -4.36 7.09 9.03
N TYR A 391 -4.84 6.20 9.91
CA TYR A 391 -4.32 6.08 11.27
C TYR A 391 -2.81 5.75 11.30
N VAL A 392 -2.39 4.77 10.52
CA VAL A 392 -0.97 4.37 10.44
C VAL A 392 -0.12 5.53 9.91
N SER A 393 -0.57 6.22 8.86
CA SER A 393 0.17 7.36 8.28
C SER A 393 0.30 8.53 9.27
N VAL A 394 -0.75 8.83 10.04
CA VAL A 394 -0.66 9.85 11.10
C VAL A 394 0.38 9.45 12.15
N LYS A 395 0.38 8.18 12.59
CA LYS A 395 1.39 7.67 13.53
C LYS A 395 2.82 7.81 12.96
N VAL A 396 3.03 7.36 11.72
CA VAL A 396 4.33 7.43 11.05
C VAL A 396 4.77 8.88 10.85
N GLY A 397 3.87 9.76 10.41
CA GLY A 397 4.16 11.18 10.22
C GLY A 397 4.60 11.87 11.53
N ILE A 398 3.97 11.55 12.66
CA ILE A 398 4.40 12.06 13.97
C ILE A 398 5.82 11.57 14.33
N LEU A 399 6.12 10.28 14.04
CA LEU A 399 7.44 9.70 14.34
C LEU A 399 8.55 10.24 13.44
N GLU A 400 8.23 10.72 12.24
CA GLU A 400 9.19 11.34 11.32
C GLU A 400 9.65 12.73 11.79
N ALA A 401 8.87 13.43 12.60
CA ALA A 401 9.22 14.71 13.19
C ALA A 401 10.34 14.51 14.22
N ARG A 402 11.31 15.46 14.27
CA ARG A 402 12.47 15.41 15.15
C ARG A 402 12.46 16.47 16.25
N SER A 403 11.51 17.41 16.19
CA SER A 403 11.34 18.48 17.16
C SER A 403 9.87 18.90 17.27
N GLN A 404 9.55 19.65 18.33
CA GLN A 404 8.22 20.27 18.48
C GLN A 404 7.93 21.25 17.35
N SER A 405 8.95 21.97 16.89
CA SER A 405 8.84 22.88 15.74
C SER A 405 8.51 22.12 14.45
N ASP A 406 9.13 20.94 14.25
CA ASP A 406 8.76 20.06 13.13
C ASP A 406 7.30 19.69 13.15
N LEU A 407 6.76 19.30 14.32
CA LEU A 407 5.33 18.95 14.46
C LEU A 407 4.41 20.13 14.15
N GLY A 408 4.77 21.35 14.59
CA GLY A 408 4.02 22.56 14.28
C GLY A 408 3.98 22.83 12.77
N ILE A 409 5.14 22.79 12.13
CA ILE A 409 5.27 22.93 10.66
C ILE A 409 4.49 21.82 9.94
N ALA A 410 4.66 20.57 10.38
CA ALA A 410 4.03 19.41 9.79
C ALA A 410 2.50 19.48 9.87
N GLY A 411 1.95 19.97 10.97
CA GLY A 411 0.51 20.20 11.12
C GLY A 411 -0.04 21.17 10.06
N ILE A 412 0.67 22.28 9.83
CA ILE A 412 0.29 23.27 8.80
C ILE A 412 0.41 22.66 7.40
N ILE A 413 1.53 22.00 7.09
CA ILE A 413 1.74 21.32 5.81
C ILE A 413 0.62 20.31 5.57
N GLY A 414 0.29 19.48 6.57
CA GLY A 414 -0.77 18.47 6.47
C GLY A 414 -2.15 19.09 6.18
N ALA A 415 -2.51 20.15 6.86
CA ALA A 415 -3.76 20.87 6.62
C ALA A 415 -3.81 21.50 5.21
N VAL A 416 -2.73 22.17 4.78
CA VAL A 416 -2.64 22.77 3.44
C VAL A 416 -2.72 21.68 2.36
N LEU A 417 -2.09 20.53 2.59
CA LEU A 417 -2.12 19.41 1.64
C LEU A 417 -3.54 18.92 1.38
N VAL A 418 -4.34 18.76 2.43
CA VAL A 418 -5.76 18.35 2.32
C VAL A 418 -6.58 19.40 1.57
N ILE A 419 -6.36 20.69 1.82
CA ILE A 419 -7.20 21.78 1.31
C ILE A 419 -6.77 22.24 -0.10
N LYS A 420 -5.46 22.29 -0.38
CA LYS A 420 -4.86 22.90 -1.57
C LYS A 420 -3.95 21.98 -2.38
N GLY A 421 -3.70 20.77 -1.90
CA GLY A 421 -2.85 19.78 -2.57
C GLY A 421 -1.36 19.95 -2.32
N ALA A 422 -0.59 19.05 -2.92
CA ALA A 422 0.83 18.87 -2.62
C ALA A 422 1.73 20.07 -2.99
N ALA A 423 1.45 20.75 -4.10
CA ALA A 423 2.28 21.88 -4.53
C ALA A 423 2.30 23.02 -3.50
N TRP A 424 1.13 23.39 -3.00
CA TRP A 424 0.98 24.40 -1.94
C TRP A 424 1.56 23.93 -0.61
N ALA A 425 1.39 22.66 -0.27
CA ALA A 425 1.95 22.07 0.93
C ALA A 425 3.47 22.17 0.94
N PHE A 426 4.14 21.83 -0.17
CA PHE A 426 5.59 22.00 -0.31
C PHE A 426 6.03 23.47 -0.26
N ALA A 427 5.36 24.37 -0.99
CA ALA A 427 5.71 25.78 -1.01
C ALA A 427 5.64 26.39 0.39
N ILE A 428 4.53 26.20 1.11
CA ILE A 428 4.36 26.69 2.47
C ILE A 428 5.32 25.99 3.43
N GLY A 429 5.54 24.68 3.27
CA GLY A 429 6.51 23.94 4.08
C GLY A 429 7.93 24.50 3.96
N ILE A 430 8.40 24.79 2.75
CA ILE A 430 9.72 25.38 2.50
C ILE A 430 9.80 26.76 3.15
N VAL A 431 8.78 27.61 2.96
CA VAL A 431 8.74 28.95 3.55
C VAL A 431 8.79 28.89 5.08
N LEU A 432 7.97 28.04 5.71
CA LEU A 432 7.97 27.90 7.16
C LEU A 432 9.28 27.37 7.71
N CYS A 433 9.88 26.38 7.05
CA CYS A 433 11.18 25.87 7.44
C CYS A 433 12.27 26.95 7.33
N LEU A 434 12.27 27.76 6.26
CA LEU A 434 13.20 28.87 6.11
C LEU A 434 13.01 29.95 7.18
N LEU A 435 11.77 30.28 7.53
CA LEU A 435 11.45 31.29 8.56
C LEU A 435 11.83 30.80 9.97
N ILE A 436 11.58 29.53 10.27
CA ILE A 436 11.78 28.99 11.64
C ILE A 436 13.20 28.54 11.86
N TYR A 437 13.84 27.86 10.88
CA TYR A 437 15.19 27.31 11.01
C TYR A 437 16.28 28.19 10.38
N GLY A 438 15.92 29.13 9.51
CA GLY A 438 16.87 30.01 8.86
C GLY A 438 17.95 29.24 8.07
N LYS A 439 19.23 29.49 8.36
CA LYS A 439 20.38 28.82 7.73
C LYS A 439 20.50 27.34 8.07
N ASP A 440 19.86 26.89 9.16
CA ASP A 440 19.90 25.51 9.64
C ASP A 440 18.81 24.63 9.00
N PHE A 441 18.11 25.17 8.02
CA PHE A 441 17.02 24.53 7.27
C PHE A 441 17.35 23.11 6.77
N PHE A 442 18.58 22.87 6.32
CA PHE A 442 19.02 21.54 5.85
C PHE A 442 19.71 20.70 6.93
N LYS A 443 19.93 21.25 8.13
CA LYS A 443 20.48 20.49 9.24
C LYS A 443 19.36 19.70 9.91
N ASN A 444 19.33 18.41 9.64
CA ASN A 444 18.42 17.47 10.31
C ASN A 444 18.91 17.19 11.75
N GLU A 445 19.04 18.21 12.59
CA GLU A 445 19.44 18.04 13.98
C GLU A 445 18.25 17.50 14.79
N THR A 446 18.49 16.39 15.48
CA THR A 446 17.51 15.80 16.38
C THR A 446 17.56 16.56 17.71
N ASP A 447 16.45 17.16 18.12
CA ASP A 447 16.33 17.71 19.46
C ASP A 447 16.36 16.55 20.47
N LYS A 448 17.46 16.46 21.23
CA LYS A 448 17.69 15.39 22.21
C LYS A 448 16.63 15.39 23.33
N THR A 449 15.97 16.52 23.58
CA THR A 449 14.90 16.64 24.56
C THR A 449 13.60 16.04 24.04
N PHE A 450 13.30 16.21 22.74
CA PHE A 450 12.09 15.66 22.10
C PHE A 450 12.03 14.13 22.16
N THR A 451 13.17 13.45 21.97
CA THR A 451 13.23 11.97 22.06
C THR A 451 13.17 11.45 23.50
N LYS A 452 13.43 12.30 24.51
CA LYS A 452 13.38 11.91 25.92
C LYS A 452 11.94 11.84 26.46
N ASP A 453 11.05 12.67 25.95
CA ASP A 453 9.65 12.80 26.38
C ASP A 453 8.72 11.81 25.65
N LEU A 454 9.21 11.08 24.65
CA LEU A 454 8.44 10.03 24.01
C LEU A 454 8.29 8.83 24.96
N PRO A 455 7.08 8.25 25.07
CA PRO A 455 6.86 7.04 25.86
C PRO A 455 7.84 5.92 25.49
N SER A 456 8.28 5.13 26.47
CA SER A 456 9.27 4.06 26.28
C SER A 456 8.93 3.08 25.14
N GLN A 457 7.63 2.84 24.88
CA GLN A 457 7.17 2.02 23.76
C GLN A 457 7.47 2.66 22.39
N VAL A 458 7.47 3.98 22.29
CA VAL A 458 7.82 4.71 21.04
C VAL A 458 9.33 4.72 20.83
N LYS A 459 10.12 4.71 21.93
CA LYS A 459 11.59 4.60 21.85
C LYS A 459 12.05 3.24 21.33
N GLU A 460 11.36 2.16 21.66
CA GLU A 460 11.62 0.83 21.09
C GLU A 460 11.29 0.78 19.59
N GLU A 461 10.16 1.36 19.18
CA GLU A 461 9.79 1.44 17.77
C GLU A 461 10.74 2.32 16.95
N THR A 462 11.25 3.44 17.51
CA THR A 462 12.23 4.30 16.83
C THR A 462 13.65 3.73 16.80
N SER A 463 14.01 2.83 17.69
CA SER A 463 15.31 2.14 17.64
C SER A 463 15.35 1.02 16.57
N VAL A 464 14.20 0.66 16.01
CA VAL A 464 14.05 -0.37 14.96
C VAL A 464 13.90 0.26 13.57
N LEU A 465 13.59 1.55 13.46
CA LEU A 465 13.58 2.35 12.22
C LEU A 465 14.97 2.95 11.95
#